data_7edd7f7985075cb10241cc29fe6f04ff
#
_entry.id   7edd7f7985075cb10241cc29fe6f04ff
#
_cell.length_a   1.000
_cell.length_b   1.000
_cell.length_c   1.000
_cell.angle_alpha   90.00
_cell.angle_beta   90.00
_cell.angle_gamma   90.00
#
_symmetry.space_group_name_H-M   'P 1'
#
loop_
_entity.id
_entity.type
_entity.pdbx_description
1 polymer ?
#
loop_
_entity_poly.entity_id
_entity_poly.type
_entity_poly.pdbx_seq_one_letter_code
_entity_poly.pdbx_strand_id
1 'polypeptide(L)'
;MKIERKIGFMFFLLVILFPAMTFSQERKVMNRPYLDDRVWHYGFSLGVNYQDMNIKNNGYPHVTEDGSLEYWYADVASYTPGFSVGILGELKLSDNLALRIIPTMYFGDKQTVYSEQLSGNKKEQIIKSTYMAVPFDLKINAPRFNNYRPYIMTGISPMVDLTVKKQKEMLVRRFDCMFEVGLGMDLYYPFFKLIPELKFCFGLSDILVKERDDLTDKTLLKY
;
A
#
# COMPACT_ATOMS: atom_id res chain seq x y z
N MET A 1 -34.11 9.83 10.53
CA MET A 1 -33.75 9.08 9.30
C MET A 1 -32.25 8.66 9.18
N LYS A 2 -31.23 9.50 9.50
CA LYS A 2 -29.81 9.12 9.49
C LYS A 2 -29.37 8.18 10.63
N ILE A 3 -30.01 8.27 11.79
CA ILE A 3 -29.68 7.46 12.98
C ILE A 3 -30.21 6.03 12.82
N GLU A 4 -31.42 5.86 12.32
CA GLU A 4 -32.04 4.53 12.09
C GLU A 4 -31.26 3.71 11.06
N ARG A 5 -30.71 4.33 9.99
CA ARG A 5 -29.85 3.64 9.02
C ARG A 5 -28.54 3.15 9.64
N LYS A 6 -27.96 3.90 10.57
CA LYS A 6 -26.72 3.49 11.29
C LYS A 6 -26.99 2.32 12.23
N ILE A 7 -28.12 2.35 12.94
CA ILE A 7 -28.55 1.27 13.83
C ILE A 7 -28.85 0.00 13.01
N GLY A 8 -29.55 0.13 11.89
CA GLY A 8 -29.81 -1.00 10.98
C GLY A 8 -28.54 -1.62 10.41
N PHE A 9 -27.56 -0.78 10.01
CA PHE A 9 -26.28 -1.26 9.51
C PHE A 9 -25.45 -1.97 10.60
N MET A 10 -25.46 -1.44 11.82
CA MET A 10 -24.78 -2.06 12.97
C MET A 10 -25.42 -3.38 13.36
N PHE A 11 -26.76 -3.48 13.31
CA PHE A 11 -27.49 -4.71 13.57
C PHE A 11 -27.23 -5.76 12.46
N PHE A 12 -27.17 -5.34 11.20
CA PHE A 12 -26.82 -6.21 10.07
C PHE A 12 -25.38 -6.75 10.19
N LEU A 13 -24.42 -5.90 10.61
CA LEU A 13 -23.05 -6.31 10.87
C LEU A 13 -22.97 -7.33 12.03
N LEU A 14 -23.76 -7.11 13.08
CA LEU A 14 -23.83 -8.00 14.24
C LEU A 14 -24.42 -9.36 13.87
N VAL A 15 -25.45 -9.39 13.00
CA VAL A 15 -26.07 -10.63 12.50
C VAL A 15 -25.12 -11.42 11.60
N ILE A 16 -24.26 -10.75 10.80
CA ILE A 16 -23.24 -11.42 9.99
C ILE A 16 -22.13 -12.03 10.85
N LEU A 17 -21.79 -11.43 11.98
CA LEU A 17 -20.77 -11.94 12.90
C LEU A 17 -21.26 -13.13 13.75
N PHE A 18 -22.58 -13.25 13.97
CA PHE A 18 -23.15 -14.29 14.81
C PHE A 18 -22.96 -15.73 14.28
N PRO A 19 -23.12 -16.04 12.98
CA PRO A 19 -22.90 -17.39 12.48
C PRO A 19 -21.45 -17.87 12.54
N ALA A 20 -20.48 -16.97 12.70
CA ALA A 20 -19.08 -17.37 12.85
C ALA A 20 -18.80 -18.10 14.17
N MET A 21 -19.67 -17.99 15.16
CA MET A 21 -19.50 -18.64 16.48
C MET A 21 -20.16 -20.02 16.59
N THR A 22 -20.95 -20.43 15.62
CA THR A 22 -21.74 -21.69 15.70
C THR A 22 -21.11 -22.89 14.99
N PHE A 23 -19.91 -22.74 14.41
CA PHE A 23 -19.20 -23.88 13.84
C PHE A 23 -18.70 -24.79 14.96
N SER A 24 -19.44 -25.85 15.16
CA SER A 24 -19.19 -27.00 16.04
C SER A 24 -17.71 -27.41 16.00
N GLN A 25 -17.21 -27.69 17.19
CA GLN A 25 -15.86 -28.17 17.53
C GLN A 25 -15.58 -29.59 16.98
N GLU A 26 -15.70 -29.80 15.68
CA GLU A 26 -15.01 -30.93 15.09
C GLU A 26 -13.51 -30.66 15.23
N ARG A 27 -12.82 -31.48 15.99
CA ARG A 27 -11.33 -31.45 16.07
C ARG A 27 -10.78 -31.78 14.69
N LYS A 28 -10.69 -30.77 13.84
CA LYS A 28 -10.03 -30.92 12.55
C LYS A 28 -8.60 -31.33 12.80
N VAL A 29 -8.15 -32.34 12.05
CA VAL A 29 -6.77 -32.81 12.12
C VAL A 29 -5.84 -31.62 11.85
N MET A 30 -4.82 -31.48 12.69
CA MET A 30 -3.80 -30.44 12.53
C MET A 30 -2.99 -30.71 11.27
N ASN A 31 -3.12 -29.86 10.26
CA ASN A 31 -2.38 -29.98 9.02
C ASN A 31 -0.93 -29.54 9.24
N ARG A 32 0.02 -30.31 8.70
CA ARG A 32 1.46 -29.98 8.69
C ARG A 32 1.98 -29.54 10.08
N PRO A 33 1.90 -30.38 11.11
CA PRO A 33 2.23 -30.02 12.50
C PRO A 33 3.66 -29.52 12.67
N TYR A 34 4.63 -30.06 11.89
CA TYR A 34 6.05 -29.71 11.98
C TYR A 34 6.47 -28.56 11.04
N LEU A 35 5.51 -27.87 10.39
CA LEU A 35 5.87 -26.79 9.49
C LEU A 35 6.49 -25.61 10.23
N ASP A 36 5.93 -25.29 11.40
CA ASP A 36 6.36 -24.14 12.22
C ASP A 36 7.72 -24.39 12.94
N ASP A 37 8.21 -25.63 12.93
CA ASP A 37 9.55 -25.96 13.46
C ASP A 37 10.67 -25.63 12.48
N ARG A 38 10.33 -25.43 11.21
CA ARG A 38 11.32 -25.07 10.18
C ARG A 38 11.82 -23.65 10.43
N VAL A 39 13.13 -23.47 10.31
CA VAL A 39 13.79 -22.17 10.44
C VAL A 39 13.48 -21.26 9.26
N TRP A 40 13.42 -21.83 8.03
CA TRP A 40 13.20 -21.10 6.80
C TRP A 40 11.89 -21.49 6.12
N HIS A 41 11.16 -20.47 5.68
CA HIS A 41 9.97 -20.63 4.86
C HIS A 41 10.12 -19.80 3.58
N TYR A 42 9.65 -20.34 2.48
CA TYR A 42 9.66 -19.69 1.17
C TYR A 42 8.26 -19.68 0.59
N GLY A 43 7.99 -18.68 -0.20
CA GLY A 43 6.72 -18.55 -0.87
C GLY A 43 6.78 -17.50 -1.97
N PHE A 44 5.62 -17.22 -2.53
CA PHE A 44 5.39 -16.09 -3.42
C PHE A 44 4.20 -15.31 -2.91
N SER A 45 4.19 -14.02 -3.21
CA SER A 45 3.10 -13.13 -2.88
C SER A 45 2.48 -12.55 -4.14
N LEU A 46 1.15 -12.49 -4.13
CA LEU A 46 0.36 -11.79 -5.13
C LEU A 46 -0.57 -10.87 -4.39
N GLY A 47 -0.68 -9.63 -4.83
CA GLY A 47 -1.50 -8.65 -4.13
C GLY A 47 -2.14 -7.64 -5.07
N VAL A 48 -3.18 -7.01 -4.56
CA VAL A 48 -3.76 -5.80 -5.13
C VAL A 48 -3.31 -4.63 -4.26
N ASN A 49 -2.87 -3.55 -4.87
CA ASN A 49 -2.42 -2.37 -4.17
C ASN A 49 -3.15 -1.12 -4.65
N TYR A 50 -3.26 -0.14 -3.75
CA TYR A 50 -3.70 1.20 -4.07
C TYR A 50 -2.56 2.15 -3.72
N GLN A 51 -2.14 2.94 -4.71
CA GLN A 51 -1.07 3.92 -4.54
C GLN A 51 -1.68 5.31 -4.46
N ASP A 52 -1.49 5.95 -3.32
CA ASP A 52 -1.90 7.33 -3.10
C ASP A 52 -0.70 8.26 -3.03
N MET A 53 -0.90 9.52 -3.36
CA MET A 53 0.08 10.57 -3.26
C MET A 53 -0.53 11.78 -2.57
N ASN A 54 0.03 12.16 -1.42
CA ASN A 54 -0.43 13.35 -0.71
C ASN A 54 0.21 14.60 -1.35
N ILE A 55 -0.58 15.33 -2.11
CA ILE A 55 -0.16 16.57 -2.78
C ILE A 55 -0.57 17.74 -1.92
N LYS A 56 0.40 18.54 -1.46
CA LYS A 56 0.14 19.79 -0.74
C LYS A 56 0.28 20.96 -1.69
N ASN A 57 -0.83 21.61 -2.00
CA ASN A 57 -0.84 22.81 -2.84
C ASN A 57 -0.41 24.05 -2.03
N ASN A 58 0.56 24.79 -2.51
CA ASN A 58 1.10 26.01 -1.88
C ASN A 58 0.30 27.30 -2.22
N GLY A 59 -0.61 27.22 -3.19
CA GLY A 59 -1.46 28.35 -3.59
C GLY A 59 -0.72 29.49 -4.31
N TYR A 60 0.48 29.27 -4.86
CA TYR A 60 1.19 30.27 -5.65
C TYR A 60 0.55 30.40 -7.03
N PRO A 61 0.30 31.65 -7.49
CA PRO A 61 -0.19 31.87 -8.83
C PRO A 61 0.91 31.58 -9.89
N HIS A 62 0.51 30.98 -10.98
CA HIS A 62 1.30 30.91 -12.19
C HIS A 62 1.06 32.20 -13.00
N VAL A 63 2.12 32.86 -13.41
CA VAL A 63 2.05 34.07 -14.28
C VAL A 63 2.20 33.64 -15.70
N THR A 64 1.13 33.77 -16.48
CA THR A 64 1.11 33.47 -17.92
C THR A 64 1.91 34.52 -18.69
N GLU A 65 2.34 34.20 -19.91
CA GLU A 65 3.05 35.14 -20.80
C GLU A 65 2.27 36.45 -21.03
N ASP A 66 0.95 36.42 -20.94
CA ASP A 66 0.06 37.59 -21.06
C ASP A 66 -0.08 38.39 -19.75
N GLY A 67 0.65 38.00 -18.67
CA GLY A 67 0.59 38.66 -17.36
C GLY A 67 -0.63 38.31 -16.53
N SER A 68 -1.47 37.35 -16.95
CA SER A 68 -2.61 36.87 -16.16
C SER A 68 -2.14 35.90 -15.08
N LEU A 69 -2.84 35.91 -13.93
CA LEU A 69 -2.57 35.00 -12.80
C LEU A 69 -3.48 33.78 -12.90
N GLU A 70 -2.87 32.62 -13.03
CA GLU A 70 -3.57 31.32 -13.03
C GLU A 70 -3.29 30.59 -11.72
N TYR A 71 -4.34 30.04 -11.11
CA TYR A 71 -4.23 29.21 -9.90
C TYR A 71 -4.51 27.76 -10.26
N TRP A 72 -3.49 26.93 -10.23
CA TRP A 72 -3.58 25.50 -10.52
C TRP A 72 -3.57 24.70 -9.23
N TYR A 73 -4.53 23.79 -9.10
CA TYR A 73 -4.62 22.84 -8.01
C TYR A 73 -4.43 21.44 -8.57
N ALA A 74 -3.47 20.73 -7.99
CA ALA A 74 -3.26 19.33 -8.29
C ALA A 74 -4.05 18.48 -7.30
N ASP A 75 -4.81 17.51 -7.79
CA ASP A 75 -5.56 16.55 -6.98
C ASP A 75 -5.42 15.15 -7.60
N VAL A 76 -5.55 14.13 -6.75
CA VAL A 76 -5.55 12.75 -7.21
C VAL A 76 -6.95 12.42 -7.72
N ALA A 77 -7.09 12.26 -9.02
CA ALA A 77 -8.39 12.12 -9.66
C ALA A 77 -9.08 10.79 -9.41
N SER A 78 -8.32 9.71 -9.31
CA SER A 78 -8.87 8.35 -9.20
C SER A 78 -7.86 7.40 -8.59
N TYR A 79 -8.36 6.55 -7.69
CA TYR A 79 -7.60 5.43 -7.15
C TYR A 79 -7.68 4.25 -8.13
N THR A 80 -6.68 4.10 -8.96
CA THR A 80 -6.59 2.95 -9.86
C THR A 80 -5.94 1.79 -9.12
N PRO A 81 -6.61 0.62 -9.02
CA PRO A 81 -6.01 -0.53 -8.39
C PRO A 81 -4.82 -1.03 -9.23
N GLY A 82 -3.71 -1.22 -8.56
CA GLY A 82 -2.53 -1.86 -9.10
C GLY A 82 -2.42 -3.31 -8.63
N PHE A 83 -1.41 -4.01 -9.12
CA PHE A 83 -1.09 -5.35 -8.64
C PHE A 83 0.37 -5.43 -8.19
N SER A 84 0.65 -6.41 -7.35
CA SER A 84 1.99 -6.65 -6.84
C SER A 84 2.35 -8.13 -6.91
N VAL A 85 3.62 -8.39 -7.18
CA VAL A 85 4.18 -9.73 -7.26
C VAL A 85 5.49 -9.75 -6.49
N GLY A 86 5.67 -10.72 -5.60
CA GLY A 86 6.87 -10.81 -4.78
C GLY A 86 7.26 -12.25 -4.44
N ILE A 87 8.47 -12.37 -3.92
CA ILE A 87 9.01 -13.62 -3.40
C ILE A 87 9.14 -13.48 -1.89
N LEU A 88 8.55 -14.41 -1.15
CA LEU A 88 8.57 -14.43 0.31
C LEU A 88 9.74 -15.25 0.79
N GLY A 89 10.58 -14.67 1.65
CA GLY A 89 11.51 -15.35 2.53
C GLY A 89 11.15 -15.03 3.98
N GLU A 90 10.93 -16.04 4.81
CA GLU A 90 10.63 -15.88 6.24
C GLU A 90 11.63 -16.69 7.06
N LEU A 91 12.29 -16.03 8.01
CA LEU A 91 13.23 -16.62 8.96
C LEU A 91 12.58 -16.63 10.33
N LYS A 92 12.40 -17.81 10.91
CA LYS A 92 11.94 -17.98 12.29
C LYS A 92 13.03 -17.54 13.26
N LEU A 93 12.77 -16.53 14.09
CA LEU A 93 13.68 -16.08 15.15
C LEU A 93 13.32 -16.72 16.49
N SER A 94 12.03 -16.90 16.75
CA SER A 94 11.48 -17.51 17.94
C SER A 94 10.12 -18.14 17.62
N ASP A 95 9.50 -18.80 18.59
CA ASP A 95 8.17 -19.40 18.38
C ASP A 95 7.11 -18.36 17.98
N ASN A 96 7.24 -17.14 18.48
CA ASN A 96 6.29 -16.07 18.19
C ASN A 96 6.84 -14.96 17.29
N LEU A 97 8.13 -15.04 16.90
CA LEU A 97 8.78 -13.97 16.17
C LEU A 97 9.45 -14.51 14.91
N ALA A 98 9.21 -13.84 13.79
CA ALA A 98 9.84 -14.14 12.52
C ALA A 98 10.26 -12.85 11.79
N LEU A 99 11.38 -12.92 11.08
CA LEU A 99 11.83 -11.87 10.16
C LEU A 99 11.42 -12.27 8.75
N ARG A 100 10.81 -11.33 8.03
CA ARG A 100 10.36 -11.51 6.66
C ARG A 100 11.09 -10.57 5.73
N ILE A 101 11.47 -11.08 4.58
CA ILE A 101 12.00 -10.29 3.47
C ILE A 101 11.19 -10.66 2.24
N ILE A 102 10.55 -9.67 1.59
CA ILE A 102 9.64 -9.92 0.47
C ILE A 102 10.00 -8.98 -0.69
N PRO A 103 11.07 -9.23 -1.46
CA PRO A 103 11.30 -8.48 -2.69
C PRO A 103 10.05 -8.50 -3.55
N THR A 104 9.47 -7.32 -3.79
CA THR A 104 8.16 -7.17 -4.44
C THR A 104 8.22 -6.10 -5.51
N MET A 105 7.62 -6.39 -6.64
CA MET A 105 7.34 -5.42 -7.69
C MET A 105 5.89 -4.96 -7.58
N TYR A 106 5.71 -3.66 -7.53
CA TYR A 106 4.41 -2.99 -7.51
C TYR A 106 4.17 -2.35 -8.86
N PHE A 107 3.03 -2.64 -9.46
CA PHE A 107 2.57 -2.06 -10.72
C PHE A 107 1.30 -1.28 -10.44
N GLY A 108 1.24 -0.05 -10.91
CA GLY A 108 0.05 0.79 -10.76
C GLY A 108 0.15 2.05 -11.60
N ASP A 109 -0.99 2.69 -11.80
CA ASP A 109 -1.10 3.97 -12.48
C ASP A 109 -1.64 5.00 -11.49
N LYS A 110 -1.00 6.17 -11.44
CA LYS A 110 -1.47 7.33 -10.67
C LYS A 110 -2.09 8.32 -11.63
N GLN A 111 -3.35 8.64 -11.41
CA GLN A 111 -4.03 9.68 -12.19
C GLN A 111 -4.03 10.97 -11.38
N THR A 112 -3.35 11.99 -11.90
CA THR A 112 -3.34 13.34 -11.34
C THR A 112 -4.15 14.25 -12.22
N VAL A 113 -5.07 15.00 -11.65
CA VAL A 113 -5.84 16.03 -12.34
C VAL A 113 -5.39 17.38 -11.84
N TYR A 114 -4.97 18.21 -12.78
CA TYR A 114 -4.70 19.62 -12.54
C TYR A 114 -5.96 20.39 -12.94
N SER A 115 -6.56 21.11 -12.02
CA SER A 115 -7.72 21.97 -12.26
C SER A 115 -7.34 23.43 -12.07
N GLU A 116 -7.67 24.25 -13.05
CA GLU A 116 -7.54 25.68 -12.96
C GLU A 116 -8.81 26.29 -12.35
N GLN A 117 -8.65 27.16 -11.37
CA GLN A 117 -9.76 27.68 -10.58
C GLN A 117 -10.61 28.72 -11.33
N LEU A 118 -10.01 29.50 -12.25
CA LEU A 118 -10.67 30.61 -12.95
C LEU A 118 -11.36 30.18 -14.24
N SER A 119 -10.71 29.38 -15.08
CA SER A 119 -11.26 28.95 -16.38
C SER A 119 -11.97 27.61 -16.33
N GLY A 120 -11.78 26.84 -15.25
CA GLY A 120 -12.33 25.49 -15.12
C GLY A 120 -11.64 24.46 -16.03
N ASN A 121 -10.53 24.82 -16.66
CA ASN A 121 -9.74 23.90 -17.48
C ASN A 121 -9.18 22.78 -16.63
N LYS A 122 -9.31 21.54 -17.12
CA LYS A 122 -8.76 20.36 -16.47
C LYS A 122 -7.71 19.72 -17.35
N LYS A 123 -6.55 19.42 -16.77
CA LYS A 123 -5.48 18.68 -17.43
C LYS A 123 -5.25 17.39 -16.68
N GLU A 124 -5.51 16.27 -17.32
CA GLU A 124 -5.30 14.95 -16.72
C GLU A 124 -3.93 14.41 -17.13
N GLN A 125 -3.20 13.90 -16.15
CA GLN A 125 -1.93 13.25 -16.39
C GLN A 125 -1.92 11.87 -15.74
N ILE A 126 -1.67 10.84 -16.56
CA ILE A 126 -1.51 9.47 -16.10
C ILE A 126 -0.01 9.22 -15.90
N ILE A 127 0.38 9.01 -14.65
CA ILE A 127 1.75 8.67 -14.28
C ILE A 127 1.82 7.17 -14.03
N LYS A 128 2.43 6.44 -14.97
CA LYS A 128 2.71 5.01 -14.77
C LYS A 128 3.75 4.87 -13.68
N SER A 129 3.45 4.07 -12.67
CA SER A 129 4.33 3.84 -11.52
C SER A 129 4.70 2.37 -11.40
N THR A 130 5.98 2.07 -11.52
CA THR A 130 6.50 0.72 -11.27
C THR A 130 7.58 0.83 -10.20
N TYR A 131 7.30 0.26 -9.03
CA TYR A 131 8.22 0.26 -7.90
C TYR A 131 8.78 -1.13 -7.66
N MET A 132 10.07 -1.19 -7.36
CA MET A 132 10.70 -2.35 -6.76
C MET A 132 10.97 -2.04 -5.30
N ALA A 133 10.41 -2.82 -4.40
CA ALA A 133 10.58 -2.68 -2.96
C ALA A 133 11.17 -3.96 -2.36
N VAL A 134 11.92 -3.79 -1.28
CA VAL A 134 12.46 -4.91 -0.50
C VAL A 134 12.05 -4.71 0.97
N PRO A 135 10.81 -5.05 1.33
CA PRO A 135 10.35 -4.97 2.72
C PRO A 135 11.15 -5.87 3.66
N PHE A 136 11.45 -5.32 4.83
CA PHE A 136 12.01 -6.01 5.98
C PHE A 136 10.99 -5.93 7.12
N ASP A 137 10.22 -6.99 7.27
CA ASP A 137 9.08 -7.02 8.18
C ASP A 137 9.37 -7.91 9.39
N LEU A 138 9.12 -7.41 10.58
CA LEU A 138 9.08 -8.19 11.80
C LEU A 138 7.65 -8.70 12.01
N LYS A 139 7.48 -10.01 11.95
CA LYS A 139 6.20 -10.69 12.12
C LYS A 139 6.08 -11.24 13.53
N ILE A 140 5.03 -10.85 14.23
CA ILE A 140 4.69 -11.29 15.58
C ILE A 140 3.48 -12.21 15.48
N ASN A 141 3.71 -13.48 15.72
CA ASN A 141 2.70 -14.53 15.60
C ASN A 141 2.00 -14.79 16.93
N ALA A 142 0.70 -14.95 16.91
CA ALA A 142 -0.04 -15.56 18.01
C ALA A 142 0.24 -17.06 18.09
N PRO A 143 -0.12 -17.73 19.18
CA PRO A 143 -0.14 -19.18 19.23
C PRO A 143 -1.01 -19.77 18.11
N ARG A 144 -0.59 -20.90 17.58
CA ARG A 144 -1.35 -21.58 16.53
C ARG A 144 -2.61 -22.22 17.11
N PHE A 145 -3.76 -21.92 16.50
CA PHE A 145 -5.04 -22.52 16.82
C PHE A 145 -5.40 -23.52 15.71
N ASN A 146 -5.11 -24.78 15.92
CA ASN A 146 -5.35 -25.84 14.95
C ASN A 146 -4.74 -25.52 13.57
N ASN A 147 -5.54 -25.05 12.61
CA ASN A 147 -5.11 -24.79 11.23
C ASN A 147 -5.07 -23.31 10.85
N TYR A 148 -5.06 -22.42 11.82
CA TYR A 148 -4.91 -20.98 11.61
C TYR A 148 -4.03 -20.36 12.69
N ARG A 149 -3.29 -19.33 12.29
CA ARG A 149 -2.38 -18.59 13.16
C ARG A 149 -2.41 -17.11 12.78
N PRO A 150 -3.12 -16.26 13.53
CA PRO A 150 -3.12 -14.83 13.29
C PRO A 150 -1.77 -14.21 13.66
N TYR A 151 -1.44 -13.11 13.01
CA TYR A 151 -0.23 -12.35 13.28
C TYR A 151 -0.43 -10.88 12.97
N ILE A 152 0.44 -10.07 13.53
CA ILE A 152 0.67 -8.68 13.17
C ILE A 152 2.11 -8.54 12.67
N MET A 153 2.36 -7.55 11.84
CA MET A 153 3.70 -7.26 11.37
C MET A 153 3.93 -5.78 11.26
N THR A 154 5.19 -5.41 11.38
CA THR A 154 5.67 -4.05 11.16
C THR A 154 7.05 -4.10 10.55
N GLY A 155 7.37 -3.12 9.73
CA GLY A 155 8.65 -3.11 9.05
C GLY A 155 8.96 -1.82 8.31
N ILE A 156 10.07 -1.85 7.61
CA ILE A 156 10.53 -0.80 6.72
C ILE A 156 10.73 -1.36 5.32
N SER A 157 10.34 -0.59 4.34
CA SER A 157 10.38 -0.98 2.93
C SER A 157 11.15 0.08 2.13
N PRO A 158 12.45 -0.09 1.94
CA PRO A 158 13.16 0.67 0.93
C PRO A 158 12.64 0.31 -0.46
N MET A 159 12.39 1.32 -1.27
CA MET A 159 11.85 1.16 -2.61
C MET A 159 12.56 2.04 -3.62
N VAL A 160 12.50 1.57 -4.86
CA VAL A 160 13.09 2.24 -6.02
C VAL A 160 12.02 2.38 -7.10
N ASP A 161 11.79 3.60 -7.56
CA ASP A 161 10.94 3.85 -8.72
C ASP A 161 11.74 3.60 -10.00
N LEU A 162 11.25 2.66 -10.80
CA LEU A 162 11.87 2.28 -12.08
C LEU A 162 11.41 3.18 -13.24
N THR A 163 10.38 4.00 -13.02
CA THR A 163 9.69 4.76 -14.07
C THR A 163 10.11 6.24 -14.13
N VAL A 164 10.89 6.73 -13.17
CA VAL A 164 11.28 8.15 -13.00
C VAL A 164 11.81 8.80 -14.28
N LYS A 165 12.56 8.09 -15.10
CA LYS A 165 13.15 8.62 -16.34
C LYS A 165 12.13 9.03 -17.42
N LYS A 166 10.87 8.63 -17.30
CA LYS A 166 9.79 8.88 -18.28
C LYS A 166 8.91 10.07 -17.92
N GLN A 167 9.12 10.68 -16.75
CA GLN A 167 8.30 11.77 -16.25
C GLN A 167 8.94 13.11 -16.67
N LYS A 168 8.19 13.94 -17.42
CA LYS A 168 8.67 15.24 -17.92
C LYS A 168 8.30 16.40 -17.00
N GLU A 169 7.11 16.38 -16.41
CA GLU A 169 6.56 17.52 -15.69
C GLU A 169 6.80 17.45 -14.18
N MET A 170 6.57 16.31 -13.56
CA MET A 170 6.78 16.11 -12.13
C MET A 170 7.92 15.11 -11.90
N LEU A 171 9.06 15.58 -11.42
CA LEU A 171 10.20 14.72 -11.13
C LEU A 171 10.13 14.25 -9.68
N VAL A 172 10.04 12.93 -9.52
CA VAL A 172 10.01 12.27 -8.23
C VAL A 172 11.38 11.65 -7.94
N ARG A 173 11.82 11.67 -6.70
CA ARG A 173 13.05 10.96 -6.29
C ARG A 173 12.93 9.49 -6.60
N ARG A 174 14.03 8.91 -7.07
CA ARG A 174 14.08 7.49 -7.42
C ARG A 174 14.01 6.56 -6.21
N PHE A 175 14.55 6.99 -5.08
CA PHE A 175 14.59 6.22 -3.85
C PHE A 175 13.60 6.79 -2.84
N ASP A 176 12.84 5.90 -2.24
CA ASP A 176 11.93 6.19 -1.16
C ASP A 176 12.01 5.09 -0.09
N CYS A 177 11.52 5.40 1.10
CA CYS A 177 11.43 4.45 2.20
C CYS A 177 10.06 4.56 2.82
N MET A 178 9.38 3.42 2.98
CA MET A 178 8.09 3.34 3.62
C MET A 178 8.16 2.61 4.95
N PHE A 179 7.34 3.03 5.87
CA PHE A 179 7.02 2.28 7.08
C PHE A 179 5.79 1.44 6.83
N GLU A 180 5.85 0.17 7.20
CA GLU A 180 4.78 -0.78 6.94
C GLU A 180 4.22 -1.33 8.24
N VAL A 181 2.89 -1.44 8.29
CA VAL A 181 2.15 -2.14 9.35
C VAL A 181 1.13 -3.03 8.68
N GLY A 182 1.04 -4.26 9.15
CA GLY A 182 0.12 -5.22 8.58
C GLY A 182 -0.45 -6.17 9.61
N LEU A 183 -1.52 -6.81 9.20
CA LEU A 183 -2.15 -7.90 9.93
C LEU A 183 -2.51 -9.00 8.94
N GLY A 184 -2.40 -10.24 9.39
CA GLY A 184 -2.66 -11.38 8.54
C GLY A 184 -2.93 -12.64 9.32
N MET A 185 -3.11 -13.70 8.59
CA MET A 185 -3.41 -15.01 9.14
C MET A 185 -2.72 -16.11 8.33
N ASP A 186 -1.97 -16.97 8.99
CA ASP A 186 -1.45 -18.18 8.38
C ASP A 186 -2.54 -19.26 8.41
N LEU A 187 -3.00 -19.71 7.25
CA LEU A 187 -3.96 -20.79 7.07
C LEU A 187 -3.24 -22.04 6.58
N TYR A 188 -3.29 -23.10 7.37
CA TYR A 188 -2.58 -24.33 7.08
C TYR A 188 -3.49 -25.32 6.35
N TYR A 189 -3.26 -25.46 5.05
CA TYR A 189 -3.87 -26.48 4.22
C TYR A 189 -3.00 -27.75 4.18
N PRO A 190 -3.52 -28.89 3.73
CA PRO A 190 -2.73 -30.14 3.68
C PRO A 190 -1.44 -30.01 2.84
N PHE A 191 -1.49 -29.26 1.75
CA PHE A 191 -0.38 -29.17 0.79
C PHE A 191 0.38 -27.85 0.83
N PHE A 192 -0.26 -26.73 1.23
CA PHE A 192 0.32 -25.40 1.24
C PHE A 192 -0.15 -24.58 2.45
N LYS A 193 0.51 -23.46 2.69
CA LYS A 193 0.11 -22.43 3.65
C LYS A 193 -0.35 -21.22 2.86
N LEU A 194 -1.61 -20.82 3.04
CA LEU A 194 -2.16 -19.58 2.49
C LEU A 194 -2.05 -18.49 3.53
N ILE A 195 -1.60 -17.31 3.12
CA ILE A 195 -1.32 -16.18 4.01
C ILE A 195 -2.08 -14.95 3.53
N PRO A 196 -3.39 -14.82 3.81
CA PRO A 196 -4.09 -13.57 3.58
C PRO A 196 -3.54 -12.48 4.49
N GLU A 197 -3.24 -11.32 3.90
CA GLU A 197 -2.58 -10.21 4.57
C GLU A 197 -3.17 -8.87 4.12
N LEU A 198 -3.36 -7.98 5.07
CA LEU A 198 -3.70 -6.59 4.84
C LEU A 198 -2.54 -5.72 5.34
N LYS A 199 -1.94 -4.94 4.44
CA LYS A 199 -0.77 -4.12 4.70
C LYS A 199 -1.07 -2.65 4.43
N PHE A 200 -0.63 -1.79 5.34
CA PHE A 200 -0.66 -0.34 5.23
C PHE A 200 0.77 0.17 5.16
N CYS A 201 1.05 0.98 4.13
CA CYS A 201 2.37 1.53 3.89
C CYS A 201 2.30 3.06 4.00
N PHE A 202 3.21 3.63 4.79
CA PHE A 202 3.29 5.07 5.03
C PHE A 202 4.64 5.59 4.53
N GLY A 203 4.62 6.52 3.59
CA GLY A 203 5.85 7.17 3.09
C GLY A 203 6.53 7.97 4.18
N LEU A 204 7.83 7.78 4.35
CA LEU A 204 8.65 8.49 5.33
C LEU A 204 9.37 9.70 4.72
N SER A 205 9.46 9.79 3.40
CA SER A 205 10.27 10.77 2.69
C SER A 205 9.42 11.71 1.83
N ASP A 206 9.87 12.97 1.70
CA ASP A 206 9.37 13.88 0.66
C ASP A 206 10.03 13.48 -0.67
N ILE A 207 9.22 12.97 -1.58
CA ILE A 207 9.68 12.43 -2.86
C ILE A 207 9.80 13.49 -3.97
N LEU A 208 9.31 14.71 -3.76
CA LEU A 208 9.35 15.76 -4.76
C LEU A 208 10.77 16.35 -4.90
N VAL A 209 11.28 16.40 -6.12
CA VAL A 209 12.54 17.09 -6.43
C VAL A 209 12.25 18.57 -6.65
N LYS A 210 12.59 19.40 -5.65
CA LYS A 210 12.34 20.85 -5.66
C LYS A 210 13.40 21.65 -6.44
N GLU A 211 14.63 21.14 -6.54
CA GLU A 211 15.73 21.79 -7.25
C GLU A 211 15.87 21.22 -8.66
N ARG A 212 15.43 22.00 -9.64
CA ARG A 212 15.55 21.67 -11.07
C ARG A 212 16.04 22.88 -11.85
N ASP A 213 17.12 22.69 -12.59
CA ASP A 213 17.72 23.71 -13.45
C ASP A 213 17.20 23.65 -14.90
N ASP A 214 16.50 22.56 -15.24
CA ASP A 214 15.98 22.28 -16.58
C ASP A 214 14.60 22.91 -16.85
N LEU A 215 13.94 23.49 -15.83
CA LEU A 215 12.66 24.16 -15.96
C LEU A 215 12.83 25.69 -15.97
N THR A 216 12.31 26.32 -17.02
CA THR A 216 12.23 27.78 -17.12
C THR A 216 11.22 28.34 -16.12
N ASP A 217 10.14 27.61 -15.86
CA ASP A 217 9.10 27.95 -14.88
C ASP A 217 9.14 26.97 -13.69
N LYS A 218 9.55 27.49 -12.53
CA LYS A 218 9.63 26.72 -11.27
C LYS A 218 8.38 26.82 -10.40
N THR A 219 7.32 27.43 -10.90
CA THR A 219 6.09 27.66 -10.12
C THR A 219 5.44 26.36 -9.69
N LEU A 220 5.42 25.34 -10.55
CA LEU A 220 4.88 24.01 -10.26
C LEU A 220 5.72 23.22 -9.23
N LEU A 221 6.97 23.61 -8.96
CA LEU A 221 7.85 22.95 -7.99
C LEU A 221 7.71 23.47 -6.56
N LYS A 222 6.91 24.50 -6.38
CA LYS A 222 6.65 25.09 -5.05
C LYS A 222 5.47 24.43 -4.33
N TYR A 223 4.94 23.36 -4.91
CA TYR A 223 3.86 22.57 -4.31
C TYR A 223 4.36 21.47 -3.39
#